data_dd9a302145b170d5104c5b79ac6e3730
#
_entry.id   dd9a302145b170d5104c5b79ac6e3730
#
_cell.length_a   1.000
_cell.length_b   1.000
_cell.length_c   1.000
_cell.angle_alpha   90.00
_cell.angle_beta   90.00
_cell.angle_gamma   90.00
#
_symmetry.space_group_name_H-M   'P 1'
#
loop_
_entity.id
_entity.type
_entity.pdbx_description
1 polymer ?
#
loop_
_entity_poly.entity_id
_entity_poly.type
_entity_poly.pdbx_seq_one_letter_code
_entity_poly.pdbx_strand_id
1 'polypeptide(L)'
;MNKTCLVILALAGTGLIGACSPRQFTTITIYDKPDAYVRLEFDRTVKKGMEHSHPVSLKPELIAAVLAGVRIEEPLALVRGDILQRDPVPPIHPTFSDKDITFFAPLLALALSKATPEEVVTFYQTRSIAANTREVTSGGLFIQGDELHLILANYRSQTRYMADMGIADTQDDRLTPMQTLAPQGGHLNFEPYSAKREKPSGGFEKLLQQDQRELTVLYKQLPPHPLGQPNP
;
A
#
# COMPACT_ATOMS: atom_id res chain seq x y z
N MET A 1 -50.45 11.10 -23.47
CA MET A 1 -49.17 10.91 -22.73
C MET A 1 -48.46 9.74 -23.37
N ASN A 2 -47.47 10.01 -24.22
CA ASN A 2 -46.86 9.02 -25.10
C ASN A 2 -45.92 8.07 -24.29
N LYS A 3 -46.08 6.75 -24.50
CA LYS A 3 -45.26 5.70 -23.88
C LYS A 3 -43.74 5.91 -24.07
N THR A 4 -43.33 6.65 -25.08
CA THR A 4 -41.94 7.01 -25.35
C THR A 4 -41.34 7.99 -24.33
N CYS A 5 -42.14 8.87 -23.74
CA CYS A 5 -41.67 9.80 -22.69
C CYS A 5 -41.38 9.10 -21.36
N LEU A 6 -42.12 8.02 -21.09
CA LEU A 6 -41.96 7.25 -19.84
C LEU A 6 -40.65 6.42 -19.85
N VAL A 7 -40.24 5.93 -21.00
CA VAL A 7 -39.00 5.14 -21.16
C VAL A 7 -37.74 6.01 -21.02
N ILE A 8 -37.79 7.25 -21.53
CA ILE A 8 -36.65 8.20 -21.42
C ILE A 8 -36.46 8.67 -19.98
N LEU A 9 -37.53 8.80 -19.21
CA LEU A 9 -37.45 9.18 -17.79
C LEU A 9 -36.90 8.05 -16.92
N ALA A 10 -37.11 6.79 -17.29
CA ALA A 10 -36.57 5.62 -16.57
C ALA A 10 -35.08 5.41 -16.83
N LEU A 11 -34.52 5.81 -17.98
CA LEU A 11 -33.09 5.71 -18.28
C LEU A 11 -32.24 6.82 -17.62
N ALA A 12 -32.83 7.96 -17.30
CA ALA A 12 -32.12 9.08 -16.67
C ALA A 12 -31.91 8.89 -15.16
N GLY A 13 -32.56 7.92 -14.52
CA GLY A 13 -32.53 7.67 -13.09
C GLY A 13 -31.38 6.76 -12.60
N THR A 14 -30.65 6.10 -13.49
CA THR A 14 -29.66 5.08 -13.10
C THR A 14 -28.21 5.57 -13.00
N GLY A 15 -27.98 6.88 -13.16
CA GLY A 15 -26.62 7.47 -13.27
C GLY A 15 -25.99 8.01 -12.00
N LEU A 16 -26.62 7.92 -10.82
CA LEU A 16 -26.13 8.60 -9.60
C LEU A 16 -25.94 7.65 -8.41
N ILE A 17 -25.52 6.42 -8.64
CA ILE A 17 -24.92 5.63 -7.55
C ILE A 17 -23.45 6.06 -7.51
N GLY A 18 -23.19 7.24 -6.96
CA GLY A 18 -21.85 7.66 -6.56
C GLY A 18 -21.26 6.58 -5.69
N ALA A 19 -20.17 5.98 -6.14
CA ALA A 19 -19.40 5.00 -5.38
C ALA A 19 -18.83 5.70 -4.14
N CYS A 20 -19.60 5.80 -3.06
CA CYS A 20 -19.04 6.01 -1.74
C CYS A 20 -18.23 4.75 -1.42
N SER A 21 -16.91 4.79 -1.61
CA SER A 21 -16.03 3.78 -1.06
C SER A 21 -16.27 3.74 0.45
N PRO A 22 -16.76 2.60 0.99
CA PRO A 22 -17.03 2.53 2.41
C PRO A 22 -15.70 2.66 3.16
N ARG A 23 -15.66 3.51 4.18
CA ARG A 23 -14.50 3.67 5.06
C ARG A 23 -14.11 2.31 5.65
N GLN A 24 -12.83 2.00 5.65
CA GLN A 24 -12.32 0.84 6.37
C GLN A 24 -12.50 1.06 7.87
N PHE A 25 -12.94 0.02 8.59
CA PHE A 25 -13.07 0.11 10.04
C PHE A 25 -11.75 -0.30 10.69
N THR A 26 -11.15 0.63 11.43
CA THR A 26 -10.05 0.32 12.34
C THR A 26 -10.61 -0.47 13.52
N THR A 27 -10.06 -1.66 13.75
CA THR A 27 -10.46 -2.52 14.86
C THR A 27 -9.55 -2.33 16.06
N ILE A 28 -8.23 -2.33 15.84
CA ILE A 28 -7.22 -2.12 16.88
C ILE A 28 -6.15 -1.14 16.37
N THR A 29 -5.81 -0.19 17.22
CA THR A 29 -4.66 0.69 16.99
C THR A 29 -3.45 0.16 17.74
N ILE A 30 -2.37 -0.16 17.03
CA ILE A 30 -1.10 -0.61 17.61
C ILE A 30 -0.22 0.58 17.96
N TYR A 31 -0.18 1.57 17.06
CA TYR A 31 0.56 2.81 17.23
C TYR A 31 -0.16 3.92 16.49
N ASP A 32 -0.25 5.11 17.10
CA ASP A 32 -0.87 6.28 16.45
C ASP A 32 -0.19 7.58 16.91
N LYS A 33 0.40 8.27 15.94
CA LYS A 33 0.94 9.62 16.07
C LYS A 33 0.51 10.43 14.84
N PRO A 34 0.56 11.77 14.89
CA PRO A 34 0.15 12.60 13.76
C PRO A 34 0.88 12.27 12.44
N ASP A 35 2.12 11.84 12.52
CA ASP A 35 3.01 11.56 11.40
C ASP A 35 3.09 10.09 10.99
N ALA A 36 2.64 9.17 11.84
CA ALA A 36 2.67 7.73 11.52
C ALA A 36 1.67 6.94 12.36
N TYR A 37 1.16 5.83 11.79
CA TYR A 37 0.43 4.83 12.56
C TYR A 37 0.60 3.41 12.03
N VAL A 38 0.27 2.44 12.87
CA VAL A 38 0.02 1.04 12.53
C VAL A 38 -1.29 0.62 13.18
N ARG A 39 -2.22 0.09 12.37
CA ARG A 39 -3.57 -0.28 12.80
C ARG A 39 -3.97 -1.62 12.21
N LEU A 40 -4.96 -2.27 12.81
CA LEU A 40 -5.70 -3.37 12.22
C LEU A 40 -6.98 -2.82 11.63
N GLU A 41 -7.28 -3.21 10.41
CA GLU A 41 -8.49 -2.80 9.71
C GLU A 41 -9.20 -4.03 9.15
N PHE A 42 -10.53 -4.01 9.22
CA PHE A 42 -11.33 -5.08 8.67
C PHE A 42 -11.21 -5.11 7.14
N ASP A 43 -10.78 -6.24 6.59
CA ASP A 43 -10.65 -6.43 5.14
C ASP A 43 -11.95 -6.98 4.55
N ARG A 44 -12.71 -6.10 3.90
CA ARG A 44 -13.98 -6.45 3.26
C ARG A 44 -13.84 -7.27 1.99
N THR A 45 -12.62 -7.43 1.49
CA THR A 45 -12.36 -8.24 0.29
C THR A 45 -12.22 -9.72 0.60
N VAL A 46 -11.97 -10.05 1.87
CA VAL A 46 -11.87 -11.43 2.36
C VAL A 46 -13.21 -12.14 2.18
N LYS A 47 -13.18 -13.26 1.47
CA LYS A 47 -14.33 -14.13 1.29
C LYS A 47 -14.26 -15.28 2.28
N LYS A 48 -15.43 -15.78 2.69
CA LYS A 48 -15.52 -16.95 3.55
C LYS A 48 -14.80 -18.15 2.92
N GLY A 49 -13.86 -18.72 3.66
CA GLY A 49 -12.98 -19.82 3.20
C GLY A 49 -11.70 -19.37 2.50
N MET A 50 -11.45 -18.04 2.44
CA MET A 50 -10.22 -17.43 1.89
C MET A 50 -9.66 -16.40 2.87
N GLU A 51 -9.84 -16.64 4.16
CA GLU A 51 -9.37 -15.76 5.22
C GLU A 51 -7.85 -15.74 5.30
N HIS A 52 -7.30 -14.65 5.83
CA HIS A 52 -5.86 -14.54 6.09
C HIS A 52 -5.40 -15.54 7.14
N SER A 53 -4.11 -15.88 7.11
CA SER A 53 -3.51 -16.83 8.08
C SER A 53 -3.13 -16.13 9.39
N HIS A 54 -3.95 -15.20 9.87
CA HIS A 54 -3.77 -14.51 11.14
C HIS A 54 -4.44 -15.25 12.30
N PRO A 55 -3.96 -15.09 13.55
CA PRO A 55 -2.75 -14.37 13.98
C PRO A 55 -1.47 -15.13 13.68
N VAL A 56 -0.37 -14.41 13.38
CA VAL A 56 0.94 -15.00 13.16
C VAL A 56 2.00 -14.26 13.98
N SER A 57 2.76 -15.00 14.81
CA SER A 57 3.85 -14.45 15.59
C SER A 57 5.15 -14.52 14.77
N LEU A 58 5.61 -13.39 14.27
CA LEU A 58 6.88 -13.25 13.56
C LEU A 58 7.86 -12.43 14.40
N LYS A 59 9.15 -12.76 14.28
CA LYS A 59 10.20 -11.95 14.89
C LYS A 59 10.33 -10.62 14.14
N PRO A 60 10.53 -9.49 14.84
CA PRO A 60 10.73 -8.19 14.20
C PRO A 60 11.84 -8.18 13.14
N GLU A 61 12.91 -8.96 13.35
CA GLU A 61 14.03 -9.09 12.42
C GLU A 61 13.63 -9.72 11.09
N LEU A 62 12.58 -10.54 11.08
CA LEU A 62 12.06 -11.14 9.85
C LEU A 62 11.21 -10.13 9.08
N ILE A 63 10.38 -9.34 9.77
CA ILE A 63 9.66 -8.22 9.14
C ILE A 63 10.66 -7.17 8.63
N ALA A 64 11.74 -6.91 9.38
CA ALA A 64 12.81 -6.03 8.93
C ALA A 64 13.45 -6.54 7.62
N ALA A 65 13.70 -7.85 7.50
CA ALA A 65 14.22 -8.45 6.27
C ALA A 65 13.25 -8.26 5.09
N VAL A 66 11.94 -8.40 5.33
CA VAL A 66 10.93 -8.13 4.30
C VAL A 66 11.00 -6.66 3.88
N LEU A 67 10.92 -5.70 4.81
CA LEU A 67 10.94 -4.28 4.48
C LEU A 67 12.24 -3.87 3.79
N ALA A 68 13.40 -4.41 4.24
CA ALA A 68 14.71 -4.16 3.65
C ALA A 68 14.81 -4.67 2.19
N GLY A 69 14.09 -5.76 1.86
CA GLY A 69 14.08 -6.32 0.52
C GLY A 69 13.20 -5.59 -0.48
N VAL A 70 12.26 -4.76 -0.04
CA VAL A 70 11.33 -4.05 -0.94
C VAL A 70 12.05 -2.96 -1.73
N ARG A 71 11.92 -3.03 -3.05
CA ARG A 71 12.49 -2.05 -3.99
C ARG A 71 11.39 -1.38 -4.79
N ILE A 72 11.61 -0.12 -5.13
CA ILE A 72 10.86 0.61 -6.15
C ILE A 72 11.73 0.70 -7.40
N GLU A 73 11.14 0.34 -8.50
CA GLU A 73 11.68 0.55 -9.84
C GLU A 73 10.84 1.66 -10.49
N GLU A 74 11.45 2.84 -10.62
CA GLU A 74 10.78 3.97 -11.25
C GLU A 74 10.81 3.81 -12.77
N PRO A 75 9.68 4.05 -13.46
CA PRO A 75 9.68 4.02 -14.91
C PRO A 75 10.63 5.10 -15.42
N LEU A 76 11.33 4.79 -16.51
CA LEU A 76 12.11 5.77 -17.24
C LEU A 76 11.21 6.99 -17.49
N ALA A 77 11.49 8.10 -16.81
CA ALA A 77 10.88 9.36 -17.16
C ALA A 77 11.28 9.60 -18.62
N LEU A 78 10.32 9.57 -19.53
CA LEU A 78 10.50 10.17 -20.86
C LEU A 78 10.71 11.66 -20.60
N VAL A 79 11.96 12.02 -20.31
CA VAL A 79 12.36 13.41 -20.20
C VAL A 79 12.08 14.01 -21.57
N ARG A 80 11.08 14.84 -21.60
CA ARG A 80 10.64 15.58 -22.78
C ARG A 80 11.84 16.34 -23.33
N GLY A 81 12.50 15.79 -24.31
CA GLY A 81 13.56 16.46 -25.05
C GLY A 81 14.93 15.76 -25.13
N ASP A 82 15.21 14.70 -24.37
CA ASP A 82 16.51 14.04 -24.42
C ASP A 82 16.40 12.61 -24.98
N ILE A 83 16.07 12.55 -26.28
CA ILE A 83 15.98 11.30 -27.07
C ILE A 83 17.38 10.66 -27.29
N LEU A 84 18.44 11.23 -26.75
CA LEU A 84 19.83 10.86 -27.05
C LEU A 84 20.58 10.17 -25.91
N GLN A 85 19.98 9.97 -24.74
CA GLN A 85 20.57 9.13 -23.70
C GLN A 85 20.19 7.67 -23.93
N ARG A 86 21.20 6.90 -24.34
CA ARG A 86 21.16 5.46 -24.50
C ARG A 86 20.70 4.82 -23.19
N ASP A 87 19.58 4.10 -23.25
CA ASP A 87 19.05 3.13 -22.30
C ASP A 87 19.48 3.32 -20.83
N PRO A 88 19.01 4.36 -20.14
CA PRO A 88 19.21 4.43 -18.71
C PRO A 88 18.41 3.28 -18.09
N VAL A 89 19.09 2.42 -17.34
CA VAL A 89 18.44 1.42 -16.48
C VAL A 89 17.54 2.17 -15.52
N PRO A 90 16.26 1.77 -15.35
CA PRO A 90 15.37 2.42 -14.41
C PRO A 90 16.00 2.46 -13.01
N PRO A 91 15.98 3.61 -12.33
CA PRO A 91 16.56 3.69 -11.01
C PRO A 91 15.80 2.79 -10.05
N ILE A 92 16.46 1.73 -9.57
CA ILE A 92 15.95 0.85 -8.54
C ILE A 92 16.52 1.32 -7.21
N HIS A 93 15.63 1.56 -6.23
CA HIS A 93 16.08 2.01 -4.92
C HIS A 93 15.24 1.41 -3.77
N PRO A 94 15.78 1.39 -2.53
CA PRO A 94 15.04 0.92 -1.38
C PRO A 94 13.75 1.73 -1.16
N THR A 95 12.66 1.02 -0.87
CA THR A 95 11.37 1.65 -0.55
C THR A 95 11.37 2.24 0.86
N PHE A 96 11.96 1.51 1.81
CA PHE A 96 12.05 1.89 3.22
C PHE A 96 13.49 2.21 3.60
N SER A 97 13.69 3.32 4.29
CA SER A 97 15.00 3.63 4.90
C SER A 97 15.22 2.77 6.13
N ASP A 98 16.49 2.65 6.60
CA ASP A 98 16.83 1.92 7.83
C ASP A 98 16.05 2.44 9.03
N LYS A 99 15.79 3.76 9.07
CA LYS A 99 14.96 4.38 10.11
C LYS A 99 13.51 3.89 10.04
N ASP A 100 12.95 3.76 8.84
CA ASP A 100 11.59 3.25 8.64
C ASP A 100 11.52 1.77 9.01
N ILE A 101 12.51 0.97 8.62
CA ILE A 101 12.61 -0.45 8.94
C ILE A 101 12.66 -0.64 10.47
N THR A 102 13.57 0.07 11.14
CA THR A 102 13.71 0.01 12.60
C THR A 102 12.42 0.41 13.32
N PHE A 103 11.70 1.38 12.77
CA PHE A 103 10.44 1.86 13.34
C PHE A 103 9.27 0.91 13.08
N PHE A 104 9.06 0.51 11.83
CA PHE A 104 7.88 -0.27 11.46
C PHE A 104 7.98 -1.75 11.81
N ALA A 105 9.15 -2.38 11.71
CA ALA A 105 9.26 -3.82 11.85
C ALA A 105 8.71 -4.37 13.19
N PRO A 106 9.03 -3.82 14.37
CA PRO A 106 8.45 -4.31 15.63
C PRO A 106 6.94 -4.05 15.72
N LEU A 107 6.44 -2.93 15.19
CA LEU A 107 5.03 -2.58 15.24
C LEU A 107 4.20 -3.50 14.33
N LEU A 108 4.70 -3.77 13.12
CA LEU A 108 4.03 -4.67 12.18
C LEU A 108 4.05 -6.12 12.67
N ALA A 109 5.15 -6.59 13.27
CA ALA A 109 5.22 -7.90 13.89
C ALA A 109 4.20 -8.05 15.03
N LEU A 110 4.09 -7.02 15.88
CA LEU A 110 3.08 -6.98 16.94
C LEU A 110 1.65 -6.97 16.38
N ALA A 111 1.41 -6.19 15.33
CA ALA A 111 0.11 -6.12 14.66
C ALA A 111 -0.31 -7.49 14.09
N LEU A 112 0.59 -8.17 13.35
CA LEU A 112 0.33 -9.51 12.80
C LEU A 112 0.02 -10.55 13.88
N SER A 113 0.59 -10.41 15.08
CA SER A 113 0.32 -11.31 16.21
C SER A 113 -1.04 -11.08 16.87
N LYS A 114 -1.69 -9.95 16.58
CA LYS A 114 -2.99 -9.57 17.13
C LYS A 114 -4.12 -9.59 16.11
N ALA A 115 -3.78 -9.56 14.82
CA ALA A 115 -4.75 -9.55 13.74
C ALA A 115 -5.59 -10.83 13.73
N THR A 116 -6.87 -10.68 13.44
CA THR A 116 -7.80 -11.80 13.17
C THR A 116 -7.73 -12.20 11.69
N PRO A 117 -8.25 -13.37 11.28
CA PRO A 117 -8.24 -13.81 9.88
C PRO A 117 -8.97 -12.87 8.90
N GLU A 118 -9.80 -11.99 9.40
CA GLU A 118 -10.58 -11.03 8.59
C GLU A 118 -9.95 -9.63 8.57
N GLU A 119 -8.76 -9.47 9.15
CA GLU A 119 -8.10 -8.18 9.29
C GLU A 119 -6.82 -8.10 8.47
N VAL A 120 -6.57 -6.92 7.95
CA VAL A 120 -5.30 -6.50 7.33
C VAL A 120 -4.58 -5.55 8.28
N VAL A 121 -3.28 -5.68 8.37
CA VAL A 121 -2.43 -4.71 9.06
C VAL A 121 -2.19 -3.54 8.13
N THR A 122 -2.56 -2.33 8.53
CA THR A 122 -2.31 -1.11 7.76
C THR A 122 -1.25 -0.24 8.42
N PHE A 123 -0.48 0.45 7.59
CA PHE A 123 0.52 1.42 8.02
C PHE A 123 0.42 2.70 7.22
N TYR A 124 0.81 3.78 7.87
CA TYR A 124 0.84 5.12 7.30
C TYR A 124 2.01 5.89 7.87
N GLN A 125 2.66 6.66 7.02
CA GLN A 125 3.69 7.62 7.41
C GLN A 125 3.57 8.87 6.54
N THR A 126 3.72 10.03 7.17
CA THR A 126 3.82 11.30 6.44
C THR A 126 5.10 12.05 6.83
N ARG A 127 5.65 12.80 5.88
CA ARG A 127 6.82 13.65 6.06
C ARG A 127 6.56 15.01 5.43
N SER A 128 6.79 16.07 6.19
CA SER A 128 6.73 17.43 5.63
C SER A 128 7.94 17.66 4.74
N ILE A 129 7.72 18.14 3.51
CA ILE A 129 8.76 18.50 2.54
C ILE A 129 8.78 20.01 2.24
N ALA A 130 7.67 20.70 2.50
CA ALA A 130 7.54 22.16 2.41
C ALA A 130 6.43 22.63 3.35
N ALA A 131 6.26 23.93 3.51
CA ALA A 131 5.30 24.52 4.46
C ALA A 131 3.88 23.92 4.34
N ASN A 132 3.40 23.65 3.13
CA ASN A 132 2.05 23.13 2.87
C ASN A 132 2.07 21.85 2.02
N THR A 133 3.20 21.15 1.96
CA THR A 133 3.35 19.93 1.17
C THR A 133 3.96 18.83 2.02
N ARG A 134 3.33 17.68 1.99
CA ARG A 134 3.81 16.47 2.66
C ARG A 134 3.86 15.30 1.69
N GLU A 135 4.75 14.37 1.97
CA GLU A 135 4.81 13.07 1.33
C GLU A 135 4.11 12.04 2.20
N VAL A 136 3.32 11.17 1.59
CA VAL A 136 2.64 10.06 2.25
C VAL A 136 3.17 8.75 1.71
N THR A 137 3.54 7.84 2.62
CA THR A 137 3.81 6.45 2.34
C THR A 137 2.84 5.61 3.16
N SER A 138 2.00 4.82 2.50
CA SER A 138 0.97 4.02 3.17
C SER A 138 0.65 2.74 2.43
N GLY A 139 0.10 1.80 3.15
CA GLY A 139 -0.27 0.51 2.59
C GLY A 139 -0.75 -0.47 3.65
N GLY A 140 -0.71 -1.75 3.29
CA GLY A 140 -1.09 -2.81 4.20
C GLY A 140 -0.32 -4.08 3.96
N LEU A 141 -0.39 -5.00 4.91
CA LEU A 141 0.19 -6.32 4.80
C LEU A 141 -0.66 -7.37 5.50
N PHE A 142 -0.60 -8.58 4.97
CA PHE A 142 -1.24 -9.75 5.55
C PHE A 142 -0.44 -11.01 5.22
N ILE A 143 -0.74 -12.10 5.92
CA ILE A 143 -0.11 -13.41 5.69
C ILE A 143 -1.14 -14.38 5.11
N GLN A 144 -0.74 -15.11 4.08
CA GLN A 144 -1.50 -16.23 3.53
C GLN A 144 -0.60 -17.46 3.36
N GLY A 145 -0.76 -18.44 4.23
CA GLY A 145 0.13 -19.59 4.29
C GLY A 145 1.58 -19.19 4.61
N ASP A 146 2.48 -19.45 3.68
CA ASP A 146 3.91 -19.12 3.79
C ASP A 146 4.29 -17.81 3.06
N GLU A 147 3.29 -17.08 2.61
CA GLU A 147 3.44 -15.88 1.82
C GLU A 147 3.06 -14.64 2.64
N LEU A 148 3.92 -13.62 2.62
CA LEU A 148 3.61 -12.29 3.11
C LEU A 148 3.24 -11.42 1.91
N HIS A 149 2.05 -10.88 1.95
CA HIS A 149 1.54 -9.94 0.97
C HIS A 149 1.75 -8.52 1.49
N LEU A 150 2.48 -7.70 0.74
CA LEU A 150 2.67 -6.27 1.01
C LEU A 150 2.02 -5.47 -0.09
N ILE A 151 1.07 -4.61 0.28
CA ILE A 151 0.42 -3.67 -0.61
C ILE A 151 0.95 -2.28 -0.29
N LEU A 152 1.58 -1.62 -1.26
CA LEU A 152 2.05 -0.25 -1.13
C LEU A 152 1.13 0.68 -1.91
N ALA A 153 0.11 1.21 -1.26
CA ALA A 153 -0.88 2.07 -1.89
C ALA A 153 -0.30 3.43 -2.28
N ASN A 154 0.55 3.99 -1.42
CA ASN A 154 1.21 5.27 -1.65
C ASN A 154 2.69 5.15 -1.31
N TYR A 155 3.54 5.60 -2.23
CA TYR A 155 4.96 5.76 -2.02
C TYR A 155 5.36 7.19 -2.28
N ARG A 156 5.71 7.92 -1.21
CA ARG A 156 6.07 9.35 -1.25
C ARG A 156 5.08 10.19 -2.08
N SER A 157 3.80 9.82 -2.01
CA SER A 157 2.75 10.56 -2.71
C SER A 157 2.63 11.95 -2.14
N GLN A 158 2.85 12.97 -2.97
CA GLN A 158 2.78 14.35 -2.52
C GLN A 158 1.33 14.80 -2.38
N THR A 159 1.00 15.31 -1.21
CA THR A 159 -0.29 15.93 -0.92
C THR A 159 -0.09 17.34 -0.41
N ARG A 160 -1.03 18.23 -0.76
CA ARG A 160 -1.06 19.56 -0.22
C ARG A 160 -1.94 19.59 1.02
N TYR A 161 -1.35 19.94 2.14
CA TYR A 161 -2.09 20.20 3.36
C TYR A 161 -2.58 21.66 3.30
N MET A 162 -3.87 21.88 3.13
CA MET A 162 -4.49 23.14 3.47
C MET A 162 -4.94 23.02 4.92
N ALA A 163 -4.38 23.81 5.81
CA ALA A 163 -4.93 23.98 7.16
C ALA A 163 -6.35 24.50 7.00
N ASP A 164 -7.32 23.64 7.22
CA ASP A 164 -8.69 23.93 6.86
C ASP A 164 -9.30 24.94 7.81
N MET A 165 -10.00 25.90 7.25
CA MET A 165 -10.79 26.88 7.96
C MET A 165 -12.14 26.27 8.38
N GLY A 166 -12.15 25.10 9.04
CA GLY A 166 -13.32 24.60 9.74
C GLY A 166 -14.27 23.70 8.92
N ILE A 167 -13.90 23.25 7.74
CA ILE A 167 -14.63 22.22 7.00
C ILE A 167 -13.99 20.86 7.36
N ALA A 168 -14.79 19.92 7.85
CA ALA A 168 -14.30 18.56 8.09
C ALA A 168 -13.69 17.99 6.79
N ASP A 169 -12.37 17.73 6.81
CA ASP A 169 -11.67 17.16 5.67
C ASP A 169 -12.19 15.74 5.43
N THR A 170 -13.11 15.62 4.48
CA THR A 170 -13.69 14.31 4.08
C THR A 170 -12.70 13.46 3.29
N GLN A 171 -11.53 14.01 2.93
CA GLN A 171 -10.44 13.36 2.21
C GLN A 171 -9.22 13.15 3.11
N ASP A 172 -9.41 12.92 4.40
CA ASP A 172 -8.32 12.56 5.31
C ASP A 172 -7.66 11.26 4.82
N ASP A 173 -6.48 11.40 4.22
CA ASP A 173 -5.64 10.31 3.72
C ASP A 173 -5.25 9.29 4.81
N ARG A 174 -5.33 9.69 6.09
CA ARG A 174 -5.12 8.81 7.25
C ARG A 174 -6.26 7.82 7.47
N LEU A 175 -7.46 8.11 6.95
CA LEU A 175 -8.63 7.24 7.09
C LEU A 175 -8.69 6.15 6.02
N THR A 176 -7.90 6.29 4.95
CA THR A 176 -7.92 5.36 3.81
C THR A 176 -6.51 5.00 3.34
N PRO A 177 -5.67 4.36 4.21
CA PRO A 177 -4.26 4.11 3.92
C PRO A 177 -4.02 3.21 2.71
N MET A 178 -5.03 2.41 2.34
CA MET A 178 -5.01 1.50 1.20
C MET A 178 -5.50 2.16 -0.11
N GLN A 179 -5.98 3.40 -0.06
CA GLN A 179 -6.36 4.15 -1.25
C GLN A 179 -5.19 4.95 -1.81
N THR A 180 -5.12 4.99 -3.13
CA THR A 180 -4.10 5.77 -3.83
C THR A 180 -4.48 7.24 -3.86
N LEU A 181 -3.57 8.09 -3.39
CA LEU A 181 -3.72 9.56 -3.41
C LEU A 181 -3.38 10.16 -4.77
N ALA A 182 -2.43 9.54 -5.48
CA ALA A 182 -1.98 9.98 -6.79
C ALA A 182 -1.55 8.78 -7.63
N PRO A 183 -1.59 8.87 -8.97
CA PRO A 183 -1.05 7.82 -9.82
C PRO A 183 0.40 7.49 -9.45
N GLN A 184 0.69 6.21 -9.19
CA GLN A 184 2.02 5.74 -8.83
C GLN A 184 2.68 5.15 -10.07
N GLY A 185 3.80 5.72 -10.51
CA GLY A 185 4.53 5.26 -11.68
C GLY A 185 5.49 4.10 -11.41
N GLY A 186 5.86 3.89 -10.16
CA GLY A 186 6.87 2.88 -9.79
C GLY A 186 6.32 1.47 -9.67
N HIS A 187 7.14 0.49 -10.05
CA HIS A 187 6.86 -0.93 -9.88
C HIS A 187 7.51 -1.46 -8.61
N LEU A 188 6.80 -2.33 -7.88
CA LEU A 188 7.38 -3.01 -6.73
C LEU A 188 8.23 -4.20 -7.18
N ASN A 189 9.45 -4.25 -6.64
CA ASN A 189 10.35 -5.37 -6.81
C ASN A 189 10.88 -5.84 -5.45
N PHE A 190 11.57 -6.97 -5.41
CA PHE A 190 12.09 -7.54 -4.17
C PHE A 190 13.49 -8.11 -4.35
N GLU A 191 14.35 -7.86 -3.36
CA GLU A 191 15.67 -8.47 -3.24
C GLU A 191 15.77 -9.23 -1.91
N PRO A 192 16.19 -10.51 -1.90
CA PRO A 192 16.61 -11.31 -3.06
C PRO A 192 15.41 -11.76 -3.93
N TYR A 193 15.59 -11.75 -5.23
CA TYR A 193 14.54 -12.12 -6.19
C TYR A 193 13.98 -13.56 -5.98
N SER A 194 14.79 -14.46 -5.45
CA SER A 194 14.37 -15.84 -5.14
C SER A 194 13.24 -15.91 -4.10
N ALA A 195 13.09 -14.91 -3.26
CA ALA A 195 12.03 -14.83 -2.26
C ALA A 195 10.76 -14.12 -2.78
N LYS A 196 10.80 -13.54 -3.98
CA LYS A 196 9.63 -12.95 -4.63
C LYS A 196 8.80 -14.05 -5.28
N ARG A 197 7.51 -14.09 -4.97
CA ARG A 197 6.56 -14.93 -5.69
C ARG A 197 6.10 -14.22 -6.95
N GLU A 198 6.34 -14.80 -8.10
CA GLU A 198 5.74 -14.31 -9.33
C GLU A 198 4.27 -14.72 -9.40
N LYS A 199 3.38 -13.76 -9.60
CA LYS A 199 1.99 -14.06 -9.94
C LYS A 199 1.96 -14.63 -11.37
N PRO A 200 1.20 -15.72 -11.64
CA PRO A 200 1.00 -16.18 -12.99
C PRO A 200 0.34 -15.05 -13.81
N SER A 201 1.09 -14.49 -14.75
CA SER A 201 0.63 -13.39 -15.58
C SER A 201 -0.37 -13.91 -16.63
N GLY A 202 -1.66 -13.91 -16.29
CA GLY A 202 -2.73 -14.03 -17.26
C GLY A 202 -2.71 -12.80 -18.18
N GLY A 203 -2.80 -13.00 -19.51
CA GLY A 203 -2.62 -11.92 -20.50
C GLY A 203 -3.57 -10.71 -20.38
N PHE A 204 -4.64 -10.80 -19.59
CA PHE A 204 -5.62 -9.73 -19.35
C PHE A 204 -5.30 -8.90 -18.09
N GLU A 205 -4.62 -9.47 -17.09
CA GLU A 205 -4.27 -8.79 -15.83
C GLU A 205 -3.20 -7.72 -16.00
N LYS A 206 -2.33 -7.84 -17.03
CA LYS A 206 -1.37 -6.77 -17.38
C LYS A 206 -2.01 -5.44 -17.76
N LEU A 207 -3.30 -5.45 -18.14
CA LEU A 207 -4.05 -4.23 -18.49
C LEU A 207 -4.66 -3.52 -17.28
N LEU A 208 -4.82 -4.21 -16.15
CA LEU A 208 -5.35 -3.64 -14.92
C LEU A 208 -4.15 -3.30 -14.02
N GLN A 209 -3.75 -2.05 -13.97
CA GLN A 209 -2.61 -1.50 -13.21
C GLN A 209 -2.65 -1.79 -11.69
N GLN A 210 -3.63 -2.50 -11.20
CA GLN A 210 -3.81 -2.83 -9.79
C GLN A 210 -2.78 -3.84 -9.26
N ASP A 211 -2.26 -4.72 -10.12
CA ASP A 211 -1.30 -5.78 -9.72
C ASP A 211 0.13 -5.28 -9.43
N GLN A 212 0.44 -4.05 -9.82
CA GLN A 212 1.80 -3.48 -9.67
C GLN A 212 2.10 -3.00 -8.24
N ARG A 213 1.11 -3.01 -7.35
CA ARG A 213 1.21 -2.48 -5.99
C ARG A 213 1.25 -3.52 -4.90
N GLU A 214 1.05 -4.76 -5.24
CA GLU A 214 1.13 -5.88 -4.33
C GLU A 214 2.37 -6.70 -4.62
N LEU A 215 3.14 -6.95 -3.57
CA LEU A 215 4.32 -7.78 -3.57
C LEU A 215 4.06 -8.99 -2.68
N THR A 216 4.26 -10.19 -3.23
CA THR A 216 4.16 -11.45 -2.49
C THR A 216 5.56 -11.98 -2.20
N VAL A 217 5.87 -12.20 -0.92
CA VAL A 217 7.20 -12.59 -0.44
C VAL A 217 7.15 -13.92 0.30
N LEU A 218 8.00 -14.86 -0.07
CA LEU A 218 8.23 -16.11 0.65
C LEU A 218 9.11 -15.83 1.90
N TYR A 219 8.50 -15.21 2.90
CA TYR A 219 9.20 -14.61 4.04
C TYR A 219 10.02 -15.62 4.87
N LYS A 220 9.61 -16.89 4.89
CA LYS A 220 10.36 -17.96 5.60
C LYS A 220 11.72 -18.27 4.99
N GLN A 221 11.98 -17.85 3.76
CA GLN A 221 13.25 -18.05 3.07
C GLN A 221 14.25 -16.93 3.34
N LEU A 222 13.82 -15.85 4.00
CA LEU A 222 14.67 -14.71 4.28
C LEU A 222 15.51 -14.92 5.54
N PRO A 223 16.81 -14.56 5.50
CA PRO A 223 17.60 -14.45 6.72
C PRO A 223 17.09 -13.27 7.57
N PRO A 224 17.12 -13.38 8.90
CA PRO A 224 16.77 -12.26 9.76
C PRO A 224 17.65 -11.03 9.48
N HIS A 225 17.05 -9.86 9.40
CA HIS A 225 17.75 -8.58 9.24
C HIS A 225 17.89 -7.91 10.61
N PRO A 226 19.12 -7.64 11.10
CA PRO A 226 19.29 -7.03 12.40
C PRO A 226 18.73 -5.61 12.43
N LEU A 227 17.91 -5.33 13.44
CA LEU A 227 17.37 -3.99 13.66
C LEU A 227 18.47 -3.04 14.14
N GLY A 228 18.59 -1.89 13.52
CA GLY A 228 19.54 -0.84 13.89
C GLY A 228 20.93 -0.96 13.25
N GLN A 229 21.16 -1.87 12.32
CA GLN A 229 22.36 -1.84 11.46
C GLN A 229 22.05 -1.14 10.15
N PRO A 230 22.92 -0.22 9.70
CA PRO A 230 22.76 0.37 8.37
C PRO A 230 22.83 -0.72 7.30
N ASN A 231 22.00 -0.61 6.29
CA ASN A 231 22.07 -1.47 5.12
C ASN A 231 23.43 -1.22 4.42
N PRO A 232 24.15 -2.27 3.99
CA PRO A 232 25.42 -2.12 3.28
C PRO A 232 25.29 -1.38 1.95
#